data_e846e2f3acd51fd22fc2eff71ab25e77
#
_entry.id   e846e2f3acd51fd22fc2eff71ab25e77
#
_cell.length_a   1.000
_cell.length_b   1.000
_cell.length_c   1.000
_cell.angle_alpha   90.00
_cell.angle_beta   90.00
_cell.angle_gamma   90.00
#
_symmetry.space_group_name_H-M   'P 1'
#
loop_
_entity.id
_entity.type
_entity.pdbx_description
1 polymer ?
#
loop_
_entity_poly.entity_id
_entity_poly.type
_entity_poly.pdbx_seq_one_letter_code
_entity_poly.pdbx_strand_id
1 'polypeptide(L)'
;MKCIICDSKVEYFFSKIYDKYPFKEMMKHIGEVDYYKCSNCGFTISKTHQEIDNEKFEKLNYDFHHYLENCETDVNQPPYLEQSMMINVLLKNQILEDDMLDYAGGYGTLSKSLKKYFDISLPVYDPYVQSDDFENYVEKKDLKTYKTILTSALFEHILTREGFDEINALVDTNGGGEFDNSYSDM
;
A
#
# COMPACT_ATOMS: atom_id res chain seq x y z
N MET A 1 -9.82 -10.57 18.57
CA MET A 1 -9.27 -10.22 17.23
C MET A 1 -7.93 -10.91 17.05
N LYS A 2 -7.61 -11.33 15.85
CA LYS A 2 -6.33 -11.93 15.47
C LYS A 2 -5.55 -10.96 14.57
N CYS A 3 -4.25 -11.08 14.57
CA CYS A 3 -3.36 -10.31 13.69
C CYS A 3 -3.56 -10.74 12.24
N ILE A 4 -3.78 -9.81 11.33
CA ILE A 4 -3.96 -10.09 9.91
C ILE A 4 -2.66 -10.55 9.23
N ILE A 5 -1.50 -10.34 9.85
CA ILE A 5 -0.21 -10.76 9.31
C ILE A 5 0.15 -12.19 9.73
N CYS A 6 0.06 -12.52 11.03
CA CYS A 6 0.59 -13.78 11.56
C CYS A 6 -0.41 -14.60 12.36
N ASP A 7 -1.69 -14.25 12.34
CA ASP A 7 -2.81 -14.92 13.01
C ASP A 7 -2.69 -15.02 14.55
N SER A 8 -1.67 -14.39 15.15
CA SER A 8 -1.47 -14.36 16.58
C SER A 8 -2.44 -13.40 17.28
N LYS A 9 -2.58 -13.53 18.60
CA LYS A 9 -3.43 -12.65 19.40
C LYS A 9 -2.95 -11.21 19.32
N VAL A 10 -3.88 -10.27 19.23
CA VAL A 10 -3.62 -8.86 19.40
C VAL A 10 -4.20 -8.35 20.72
N GLU A 11 -3.55 -7.36 21.31
CA GLU A 11 -3.95 -6.76 22.57
C GLU A 11 -4.15 -5.26 22.39
N TYR A 12 -5.07 -4.69 23.18
CA TYR A 12 -5.29 -3.25 23.17
C TYR A 12 -3.97 -2.52 23.42
N PHE A 13 -3.71 -1.49 22.62
CA PHE A 13 -2.47 -0.72 22.73
C PHE A 13 -2.75 0.72 23.14
N PHE A 14 -3.59 1.45 22.41
CA PHE A 14 -4.05 2.79 22.75
C PHE A 14 -5.28 3.16 21.94
N SER A 15 -5.95 4.26 22.34
CA SER A 15 -6.99 4.91 21.54
C SER A 15 -6.56 6.34 21.19
N LYS A 16 -7.09 6.84 20.08
CA LYS A 16 -6.82 8.21 19.61
C LYS A 16 -8.08 8.88 19.09
N ILE A 17 -8.27 10.13 19.52
CA ILE A 17 -9.24 11.04 18.93
C ILE A 17 -8.49 11.99 17.99
N TYR A 18 -8.97 12.11 16.77
CA TYR A 18 -8.40 13.00 15.77
C TYR A 18 -9.13 14.35 15.86
N ASP A 19 -8.67 15.22 16.76
CA ASP A 19 -9.30 16.49 17.13
C ASP A 19 -8.72 17.72 16.41
N LYS A 20 -7.72 17.53 15.54
CA LYS A 20 -7.07 18.61 14.79
C LYS A 20 -7.50 18.60 13.32
N TYR A 21 -7.59 19.81 12.75
CA TYR A 21 -7.78 20.00 11.32
C TYR A 21 -6.63 19.38 10.53
N PRO A 22 -6.86 18.73 9.38
CA PRO A 22 -8.18 18.49 8.73
C PRO A 22 -8.91 17.25 9.28
N PHE A 23 -8.23 16.39 10.00
CA PHE A 23 -8.72 15.07 10.40
C PHE A 23 -9.93 15.11 11.31
N LYS A 24 -10.10 16.18 12.09
CA LYS A 24 -11.26 16.35 12.96
C LYS A 24 -12.59 16.24 12.20
N GLU A 25 -12.69 16.87 11.03
CA GLU A 25 -13.92 16.84 10.25
C GLU A 25 -14.09 15.48 9.54
N MET A 26 -13.02 14.93 8.99
CA MET A 26 -13.02 13.62 8.33
C MET A 26 -13.42 12.49 9.28
N MET A 27 -12.87 12.51 10.50
CA MET A 27 -13.07 11.47 11.51
C MET A 27 -14.30 11.68 12.39
N LYS A 28 -15.07 12.76 12.18
CA LYS A 28 -16.22 13.12 13.00
C LYS A 28 -17.27 12.01 13.12
N HIS A 29 -17.48 11.26 12.05
CA HIS A 29 -18.44 10.15 11.98
C HIS A 29 -17.85 8.81 12.46
N ILE A 30 -16.53 8.76 12.69
CA ILE A 30 -15.80 7.59 13.22
C ILE A 30 -15.66 7.69 14.73
N GLY A 31 -15.29 8.88 15.25
CA GLY A 31 -15.06 9.12 16.66
C GLY A 31 -13.68 8.67 17.14
N GLU A 32 -13.64 7.97 18.27
CA GLU A 32 -12.42 7.43 18.82
C GLU A 32 -11.96 6.20 18.06
N VAL A 33 -10.67 6.13 17.78
CA VAL A 33 -10.04 5.04 17.02
C VAL A 33 -9.20 4.20 17.97
N ASP A 34 -9.55 2.92 18.09
CA ASP A 34 -8.84 1.94 18.92
C ASP A 34 -7.75 1.22 18.12
N TYR A 35 -6.55 1.20 18.69
CA TYR A 35 -5.41 0.48 18.13
C TYR A 35 -5.03 -0.73 18.97
N TYR A 36 -4.73 -1.82 18.29
CA TYR A 36 -4.31 -3.08 18.87
C TYR A 36 -2.95 -3.49 18.32
N LYS A 37 -2.11 -4.07 19.14
CA LYS A 37 -0.77 -4.52 18.76
C LYS A 37 -0.66 -6.03 18.88
N CYS A 38 -0.05 -6.64 17.89
CA CYS A 38 0.27 -8.06 17.89
C CYS A 38 1.44 -8.34 18.85
N SER A 39 1.25 -9.30 19.75
CA SER A 39 2.28 -9.71 20.71
C SER A 39 3.42 -10.51 20.06
N ASN A 40 3.22 -11.07 18.85
CA ASN A 40 4.21 -11.87 18.13
C ASN A 40 5.03 -11.03 17.12
N CYS A 41 4.37 -10.42 16.14
CA CYS A 41 5.07 -9.70 15.06
C CYS A 41 5.15 -8.17 15.26
N GLY A 42 4.53 -7.64 16.32
CA GLY A 42 4.52 -6.21 16.60
C GLY A 42 3.60 -5.36 15.71
N PHE A 43 2.94 -5.95 14.70
CA PHE A 43 2.02 -5.23 13.83
C PHE A 43 0.92 -4.55 14.61
N THR A 44 0.68 -3.28 14.33
CA THR A 44 -0.37 -2.49 14.97
C THR A 44 -1.50 -2.24 13.99
N ILE A 45 -2.72 -2.55 14.41
CA ILE A 45 -3.91 -2.44 13.58
C ILE A 45 -4.97 -1.58 14.24
N SER A 46 -5.67 -0.80 13.45
CA SER A 46 -6.87 -0.10 13.89
C SER A 46 -8.08 -1.05 13.87
N LYS A 47 -8.54 -1.45 15.04
CA LYS A 47 -9.77 -2.23 15.18
C LYS A 47 -10.97 -1.47 14.64
N THR A 48 -11.04 -0.17 14.92
CA THR A 48 -12.14 0.70 14.46
C THR A 48 -12.27 0.68 12.95
N HIS A 49 -11.13 0.74 12.20
CA HIS A 49 -11.17 0.65 10.75
C HIS A 49 -11.55 -0.74 10.23
N GLN A 50 -11.21 -1.81 10.94
CA GLN A 50 -11.63 -3.17 10.56
C GLN A 50 -13.11 -3.43 10.77
N GLU A 51 -13.73 -2.76 11.75
CA GLU A 51 -15.13 -2.93 12.11
C GLU A 51 -16.06 -1.87 11.48
N ILE A 52 -15.49 -0.87 10.79
CA ILE A 52 -16.26 0.18 10.11
C ILE A 52 -17.07 -0.42 8.97
N ASP A 53 -18.27 0.11 8.75
CA ASP A 53 -19.04 -0.26 7.57
C ASP A 53 -18.44 0.34 6.29
N ASN A 54 -18.69 -0.32 5.16
CA ASN A 54 -18.12 0.06 3.87
C ASN A 54 -18.44 1.49 3.46
N GLU A 55 -19.65 1.98 3.73
CA GLU A 55 -20.07 3.35 3.38
C GLU A 55 -19.22 4.39 4.09
N LYS A 56 -18.97 4.21 5.39
CA LYS A 56 -18.12 5.11 6.18
C LYS A 56 -16.65 5.00 5.76
N PHE A 57 -16.20 3.79 5.43
CA PHE A 57 -14.83 3.58 4.97
C PHE A 57 -14.57 4.25 3.62
N GLU A 58 -15.48 4.08 2.65
CA GLU A 58 -15.41 4.75 1.35
C GLU A 58 -15.47 6.26 1.49
N LYS A 59 -16.35 6.76 2.36
CA LYS A 59 -16.41 8.20 2.63
C LYS A 59 -15.12 8.73 3.23
N LEU A 60 -14.51 8.03 4.19
CA LEU A 60 -13.24 8.43 4.80
C LEU A 60 -12.13 8.50 3.76
N ASN A 61 -12.02 7.49 2.90
CA ASN A 61 -11.06 7.47 1.81
C ASN A 61 -11.27 8.62 0.83
N TYR A 62 -12.52 8.86 0.42
CA TYR A 62 -12.85 9.97 -0.47
C TYR A 62 -12.46 11.32 0.15
N ASP A 63 -12.86 11.57 1.40
CA ASP A 63 -12.58 12.83 2.10
C ASP A 63 -11.05 13.06 2.23
N PHE A 64 -10.29 12.01 2.49
CA PHE A 64 -8.83 12.07 2.63
C PHE A 64 -8.14 12.38 1.29
N HIS A 65 -8.49 11.65 0.23
CA HIS A 65 -7.93 11.87 -1.10
C HIS A 65 -8.30 13.25 -1.64
N HIS A 66 -9.57 13.66 -1.47
CA HIS A 66 -10.03 14.98 -1.88
C HIS A 66 -9.27 16.10 -1.15
N TYR A 67 -8.98 15.92 0.14
CA TYR A 67 -8.16 16.87 0.89
C TYR A 67 -6.73 16.95 0.34
N LEU A 68 -6.09 15.81 0.07
CA LEU A 68 -4.72 15.78 -0.46
C LEU A 68 -4.62 16.43 -1.85
N GLU A 69 -5.60 16.18 -2.71
CA GLU A 69 -5.64 16.77 -4.06
C GLU A 69 -5.82 18.28 -4.06
N ASN A 70 -6.51 18.82 -3.06
CA ASN A 70 -6.75 20.26 -2.92
C ASN A 70 -5.80 20.94 -1.94
N CYS A 71 -4.85 20.22 -1.36
CA CYS A 71 -3.85 20.79 -0.49
C CYS A 71 -2.80 21.51 -1.33
N GLU A 72 -2.75 22.84 -1.25
CA GLU A 72 -1.69 23.66 -1.82
C GLU A 72 -0.39 23.44 -1.02
N THR A 73 0.20 22.26 -1.18
CA THR A 73 1.52 21.96 -0.61
C THR A 73 2.53 21.83 -1.72
N ASP A 74 3.73 22.39 -1.53
CA ASP A 74 4.88 22.18 -2.40
C ASP A 74 5.41 20.74 -2.34
N VAL A 75 4.75 19.89 -1.58
CA VAL A 75 5.10 18.49 -1.40
C VAL A 75 4.38 17.65 -2.44
N ASN A 76 5.17 17.07 -3.32
CA ASN A 76 4.70 16.11 -4.31
C ASN A 76 4.21 14.84 -3.60
N GLN A 77 2.91 14.63 -3.54
CA GLN A 77 2.33 13.47 -2.85
C GLN A 77 1.40 12.70 -3.80
N PRO A 78 1.63 11.41 -3.99
CA PRO A 78 2.82 10.64 -3.58
C PRO A 78 4.11 11.10 -4.28
N PRO A 79 5.30 10.90 -3.67
CA PRO A 79 6.59 11.38 -4.21
C PRO A 79 7.08 10.46 -5.35
N TYR A 80 6.37 10.41 -6.45
CA TYR A 80 6.62 9.48 -7.56
C TYR A 80 8.00 9.64 -8.20
N LEU A 81 8.55 10.85 -8.23
CA LEU A 81 9.88 11.08 -8.79
C LEU A 81 10.95 10.46 -7.89
N GLU A 82 10.88 10.71 -6.59
CA GLU A 82 11.79 10.15 -5.59
C GLU A 82 11.70 8.63 -5.54
N GLN A 83 10.50 8.09 -5.62
CA GLN A 83 10.27 6.64 -5.73
C GLN A 83 10.90 6.08 -6.99
N SER A 84 10.75 6.75 -8.14
CA SER A 84 11.36 6.34 -9.40
C SER A 84 12.89 6.35 -9.32
N MET A 85 13.48 7.38 -8.69
CA MET A 85 14.92 7.45 -8.46
C MET A 85 15.40 6.30 -7.57
N MET A 86 14.69 6.02 -6.49
CA MET A 86 15.00 4.91 -5.59
C MET A 86 14.95 3.56 -6.31
N ILE A 87 13.87 3.28 -7.04
CA ILE A 87 13.71 2.03 -7.81
C ILE A 87 14.84 1.87 -8.83
N ASN A 88 15.17 2.93 -9.57
CA ASN A 88 16.29 2.89 -10.52
C ASN A 88 17.64 2.56 -9.84
N VAL A 89 17.89 3.13 -8.65
CA VAL A 89 19.09 2.82 -7.87
C VAL A 89 19.09 1.36 -7.40
N LEU A 90 17.96 0.85 -6.90
CA LEU A 90 17.84 -0.52 -6.41
C LEU A 90 18.01 -1.53 -7.54
N LEU A 91 17.44 -1.28 -8.73
CA LEU A 91 17.64 -2.13 -9.92
C LEU A 91 19.07 -2.13 -10.39
N LYS A 92 19.73 -0.97 -10.47
CA LYS A 92 21.15 -0.87 -10.87
C LYS A 92 22.11 -1.58 -9.92
N ASN A 93 21.74 -1.67 -8.65
CA ASN A 93 22.52 -2.40 -7.65
C ASN A 93 22.06 -3.86 -7.47
N GLN A 94 21.17 -4.35 -8.33
CA GLN A 94 20.64 -5.72 -8.30
C GLN A 94 19.98 -6.11 -6.96
N ILE A 95 19.41 -5.13 -6.25
CA ILE A 95 18.62 -5.35 -5.03
C ILE A 95 17.18 -5.69 -5.39
N LEU A 96 16.66 -5.11 -6.47
CA LEU A 96 15.38 -5.48 -7.08
C LEU A 96 15.62 -6.16 -8.41
N GLU A 97 14.70 -7.05 -8.77
CA GLU A 97 14.65 -7.66 -10.08
C GLU A 97 13.69 -6.87 -11.01
N ASP A 98 13.96 -6.90 -12.31
CA ASP A 98 13.23 -6.12 -13.32
C ASP A 98 11.87 -6.72 -13.73
N ASP A 99 11.58 -7.97 -13.33
CA ASP A 99 10.25 -8.56 -13.47
C ASP A 99 9.33 -8.05 -12.34
N MET A 100 8.78 -6.86 -12.56
CA MET A 100 8.06 -6.09 -11.54
C MET A 100 6.60 -5.87 -11.91
N LEU A 101 5.77 -5.61 -10.89
CA LEU A 101 4.41 -5.10 -11.01
C LEU A 101 4.18 -3.98 -10.00
N ASP A 102 3.56 -2.89 -10.41
CA ASP A 102 2.98 -1.86 -9.55
C ASP A 102 1.52 -2.25 -9.23
N TYR A 103 1.32 -2.85 -8.06
CA TYR A 103 0.00 -3.31 -7.62
C TYR A 103 -0.74 -2.19 -6.91
N ALA A 104 -1.96 -1.89 -7.37
CA ALA A 104 -2.75 -0.74 -6.99
C ALA A 104 -2.06 0.60 -7.35
N GLY A 105 -1.43 0.64 -8.52
CA GLY A 105 -0.66 1.80 -8.99
C GLY A 105 -1.50 2.98 -9.52
N GLY A 106 -2.83 2.96 -9.33
CA GLY A 106 -3.72 4.04 -9.70
C GLY A 106 -3.60 4.41 -11.18
N TYR A 107 -3.40 5.67 -11.49
CA TYR A 107 -3.23 6.17 -12.87
C TYR A 107 -1.84 5.91 -13.48
N GLY A 108 -1.04 5.04 -12.86
CA GLY A 108 0.28 4.65 -13.35
C GLY A 108 1.31 5.78 -13.33
N THR A 109 1.20 6.74 -12.42
CA THR A 109 2.10 7.91 -12.38
C THR A 109 3.53 7.52 -12.06
N LEU A 110 3.74 6.53 -11.18
CA LEU A 110 5.06 5.96 -10.89
C LEU A 110 5.67 5.31 -12.15
N SER A 111 4.90 4.49 -12.85
CA SER A 111 5.31 3.84 -14.09
C SER A 111 5.67 4.84 -15.18
N LYS A 112 4.83 5.88 -15.37
CA LYS A 112 5.10 6.99 -16.30
C LYS A 112 6.39 7.73 -15.95
N SER A 113 6.67 7.95 -14.67
CA SER A 113 7.89 8.60 -14.20
C SER A 113 9.12 7.73 -14.46
N LEU A 114 9.06 6.43 -14.17
CA LEU A 114 10.13 5.48 -14.46
C LEU A 114 10.43 5.41 -15.96
N LYS A 115 9.41 5.33 -16.79
CA LYS A 115 9.58 5.33 -18.26
C LYS A 115 10.21 6.63 -18.75
N LYS A 116 9.71 7.78 -18.28
CA LYS A 116 10.15 9.10 -18.74
C LYS A 116 11.61 9.40 -18.38
N TYR A 117 12.04 9.09 -17.16
CA TYR A 117 13.33 9.52 -16.64
C TYR A 117 14.42 8.45 -16.69
N PHE A 118 14.04 7.17 -16.72
CA PHE A 118 15.00 6.06 -16.61
C PHE A 118 14.85 5.01 -17.69
N ASP A 119 13.86 5.16 -18.59
CA ASP A 119 13.51 4.17 -19.65
C ASP A 119 13.18 2.77 -19.08
N ILE A 120 12.64 2.72 -17.87
CA ILE A 120 12.21 1.50 -17.21
C ILE A 120 10.70 1.32 -17.46
N SER A 121 10.30 0.14 -17.96
CA SER A 121 8.89 -0.23 -18.10
C SER A 121 8.43 -0.92 -16.83
N LEU A 122 7.36 -0.41 -16.22
CA LEU A 122 6.74 -0.97 -15.04
C LEU A 122 5.25 -1.22 -15.34
N PRO A 123 4.83 -2.49 -15.49
CA PRO A 123 3.41 -2.84 -15.60
C PRO A 123 2.63 -2.40 -14.35
N VAL A 124 1.38 -1.99 -14.57
CA VAL A 124 0.49 -1.51 -13.51
C VAL A 124 -0.77 -2.37 -13.48
N TYR A 125 -1.15 -2.83 -12.32
CA TYR A 125 -2.48 -3.37 -12.06
C TYR A 125 -3.17 -2.53 -11.00
N ASP A 126 -4.41 -2.13 -11.28
CA ASP A 126 -5.27 -1.49 -10.31
C ASP A 126 -6.69 -2.04 -10.46
N PRO A 127 -7.32 -2.54 -9.35
CA PRO A 127 -8.65 -3.12 -9.43
C PRO A 127 -9.77 -2.08 -9.62
N TYR A 128 -9.49 -0.80 -9.37
CA TYR A 128 -10.50 0.27 -9.35
C TYR A 128 -10.26 1.34 -10.40
N VAL A 129 -9.01 1.54 -10.79
CA VAL A 129 -8.61 2.60 -11.73
C VAL A 129 -8.02 1.97 -12.97
N GLN A 130 -8.54 2.36 -14.13
CA GLN A 130 -7.98 2.05 -15.44
C GLN A 130 -7.98 3.33 -16.26
N SER A 131 -6.94 3.52 -17.08
CA SER A 131 -6.83 4.66 -17.97
C SER A 131 -6.50 4.15 -19.38
N ASP A 132 -7.35 4.48 -20.32
CA ASP A 132 -7.17 4.14 -21.75
C ASP A 132 -5.91 4.79 -22.33
N ASP A 133 -5.39 5.84 -21.69
CA ASP A 133 -4.19 6.57 -22.12
C ASP A 133 -2.88 5.93 -21.66
N PHE A 134 -2.93 4.75 -21.04
CA PHE A 134 -1.75 4.11 -20.48
C PHE A 134 -1.61 2.65 -20.94
N GLU A 135 -0.64 2.39 -21.80
CA GLU A 135 -0.41 1.10 -22.45
C GLU A 135 0.07 -0.03 -21.52
N ASN A 136 0.55 0.30 -20.32
CA ASN A 136 1.17 -0.67 -19.41
C ASN A 136 0.20 -1.23 -18.36
N TYR A 137 -1.11 -1.04 -18.48
CA TYR A 137 -2.06 -1.69 -17.59
C TYR A 137 -2.15 -3.19 -17.87
N VAL A 138 -2.12 -3.97 -16.80
CA VAL A 138 -2.33 -5.42 -16.82
C VAL A 138 -3.77 -5.70 -16.39
N GLU A 139 -4.52 -6.44 -17.19
CA GLU A 139 -5.85 -6.91 -16.78
C GLU A 139 -5.74 -8.03 -15.73
N LYS A 140 -6.74 -8.15 -14.84
CA LYS A 140 -6.76 -9.19 -13.80
C LYS A 140 -6.50 -10.60 -14.34
N LYS A 141 -7.05 -10.91 -15.51
CA LYS A 141 -6.87 -12.23 -16.18
C LYS A 141 -5.44 -12.51 -16.67
N ASP A 142 -4.65 -11.45 -16.86
CA ASP A 142 -3.28 -11.51 -17.40
C ASP A 142 -2.22 -11.38 -16.27
N LEU A 143 -2.66 -11.26 -15.00
CA LEU A 143 -1.77 -11.30 -13.86
C LEU A 143 -1.03 -12.64 -13.80
N LYS A 144 0.27 -12.54 -13.55
CA LYS A 144 1.18 -13.68 -13.34
C LYS A 144 1.90 -13.50 -12.00
N THR A 145 2.83 -14.36 -11.68
CA THR A 145 3.78 -14.09 -10.60
C THR A 145 4.91 -13.19 -11.08
N TYR A 146 5.42 -12.35 -10.18
CA TYR A 146 6.47 -11.38 -10.43
C TYR A 146 7.57 -11.51 -9.37
N LYS A 147 8.79 -11.20 -9.74
CA LYS A 147 9.93 -11.18 -8.81
C LYS A 147 9.83 -10.04 -7.80
N THR A 148 9.25 -8.93 -8.22
CA THR A 148 9.09 -7.74 -7.39
C THR A 148 7.66 -7.20 -7.51
N ILE A 149 6.99 -7.06 -6.40
CA ILE A 149 5.69 -6.36 -6.31
C ILE A 149 5.92 -5.04 -5.58
N LEU A 150 5.58 -3.95 -6.25
CA LEU A 150 5.57 -2.62 -5.65
C LEU A 150 4.15 -2.31 -5.17
N THR A 151 4.05 -1.81 -3.95
CA THR A 151 2.79 -1.41 -3.33
C THR A 151 2.98 -0.04 -2.68
N SER A 152 2.58 1.00 -3.37
CA SER A 152 2.73 2.37 -2.87
C SER A 152 1.42 2.85 -2.26
N ALA A 153 1.43 3.18 -0.95
CA ALA A 153 0.25 3.65 -0.21
C ALA A 153 -0.97 2.72 -0.36
N LEU A 154 -0.76 1.40 -0.21
CA LEU A 154 -1.81 0.38 -0.36
C LEU A 154 -2.19 -0.28 0.97
N PHE A 155 -1.22 -0.59 1.82
CA PHE A 155 -1.46 -1.44 3.00
C PHE A 155 -2.42 -0.81 4.01
N GLU A 156 -2.55 0.49 4.04
CA GLU A 156 -3.53 1.23 4.82
C GLU A 156 -4.98 0.95 4.40
N HIS A 157 -5.18 0.47 3.16
CA HIS A 157 -6.50 0.12 2.61
C HIS A 157 -6.82 -1.36 2.75
N ILE A 158 -5.85 -2.21 3.12
CA ILE A 158 -6.06 -3.64 3.28
C ILE A 158 -6.52 -3.93 4.70
N LEU A 159 -7.80 -4.25 4.84
CA LEU A 159 -8.45 -4.50 6.13
C LEU A 159 -8.48 -5.98 6.52
N THR A 160 -8.23 -6.88 5.58
CA THR A 160 -8.38 -8.34 5.78
C THR A 160 -7.13 -9.11 5.39
N ARG A 161 -7.03 -10.33 5.91
CA ARG A 161 -5.94 -11.25 5.57
C ARG A 161 -5.98 -11.64 4.10
N GLU A 162 -7.16 -11.82 3.54
CA GLU A 162 -7.37 -12.22 2.15
C GLU A 162 -6.74 -11.21 1.19
N GLY A 163 -6.83 -9.90 1.48
CA GLY A 163 -6.17 -8.87 0.68
C GLY A 163 -4.64 -9.01 0.64
N PHE A 164 -4.02 -9.38 1.74
CA PHE A 164 -2.59 -9.69 1.76
C PHE A 164 -2.25 -10.96 1.01
N ASP A 165 -3.07 -12.01 1.17
CA ASP A 165 -2.85 -13.30 0.51
C ASP A 165 -2.97 -13.17 -1.02
N GLU A 166 -3.87 -12.34 -1.53
CA GLU A 166 -3.96 -12.01 -2.97
C GLU A 166 -2.65 -11.41 -3.51
N ILE A 167 -2.08 -10.44 -2.80
CA ILE A 167 -0.81 -9.82 -3.21
C ILE A 167 0.33 -10.83 -3.11
N ASN A 168 0.39 -11.57 -2.00
CA ASN A 168 1.44 -12.55 -1.77
C ASN A 168 1.43 -13.68 -2.81
N ALA A 169 0.26 -14.05 -3.34
CA ALA A 169 0.12 -15.04 -4.41
C ALA A 169 0.74 -14.59 -5.73
N LEU A 170 0.97 -13.29 -5.91
CA LEU A 170 1.63 -12.73 -7.10
C LEU A 170 3.16 -12.66 -6.96
N VAL A 171 3.72 -12.96 -5.78
CA VAL A 171 5.17 -12.97 -5.57
C VAL A 171 5.74 -14.32 -5.99
N ASP A 172 6.69 -14.32 -6.93
CA ASP A 172 7.42 -15.53 -7.29
C ASP A 172 8.46 -15.89 -6.22
N THR A 173 8.12 -16.85 -5.36
CA THR A 173 9.00 -17.35 -4.31
C THR A 173 10.07 -18.33 -4.81
N ASN A 174 10.04 -18.75 -6.08
CA ASN A 174 11.02 -19.70 -6.63
C ASN A 174 12.32 -19.01 -7.09
N GLY A 175 12.42 -17.71 -7.03
CA GLY A 175 13.56 -16.90 -7.45
C GLY A 175 14.54 -16.51 -6.34
N GLY A 176 14.62 -17.25 -5.24
CA GLY A 176 15.78 -17.20 -4.34
C GLY A 176 16.05 -15.87 -3.63
N GLY A 177 15.05 -15.24 -3.08
CA GLY A 177 15.20 -14.29 -1.98
C GLY A 177 14.76 -14.99 -0.69
N GLU A 178 15.62 -15.73 -0.03
CA GLU A 178 15.41 -16.00 1.38
C GLU A 178 15.34 -14.64 2.07
N PHE A 179 14.14 -14.24 2.50
CA PHE A 179 14.02 -13.24 3.54
C PHE A 179 14.67 -13.86 4.78
N ASP A 180 15.93 -13.52 4.98
CA ASP A 180 16.64 -13.90 6.19
C ASP A 180 15.88 -13.29 7.38
N ASN A 181 15.14 -14.13 8.10
CA ASN A 181 14.44 -13.78 9.34
C ASN A 181 15.44 -13.51 10.49
N SER A 182 16.68 -13.12 10.20
CA SER A 182 17.73 -12.87 11.19
C SER A 182 17.57 -11.57 12.01
N TYR A 183 16.41 -10.87 11.90
CA TYR A 183 16.08 -9.75 12.79
C TYR A 183 15.35 -10.16 14.08
N SER A 184 15.49 -11.41 14.52
CA SER A 184 14.86 -11.86 15.77
C SER A 184 15.74 -11.66 17.02
N ASP A 185 16.97 -11.15 16.88
CA ASP A 185 17.91 -11.02 18.02
C ASP A 185 18.66 -9.67 18.04
N MET A 186 17.88 -8.55 18.09
CA MET A 186 18.41 -7.29 18.62
C MET A 186 17.37 -6.54 19.45
#